data_7ec64eb2bd4b5763c7c0b69b800fdb5b
#
_entry.id   7ec64eb2bd4b5763c7c0b69b800fdb5b
#
_cell.length_a   1.000
_cell.length_b   1.000
_cell.length_c   1.000
_cell.angle_alpha   90.00
_cell.angle_beta   90.00
_cell.angle_gamma   90.00
#
_symmetry.space_group_name_H-M   'P 1'
#
loop_
_entity.id
_entity.type
_entity.pdbx_description
1 polymer ?
#
loop_
_entity_poly.entity_id
_entity_poly.type
_entity_poly.pdbx_seq_one_letter_code
_entity_poly.pdbx_strand_id
1 'polypeptide(L)'
;NFAAYFEVARVEALRSLGVSYKDLEDDGVILPVLDYEIKYFKPAYYDEKLRIETVIDSLSGARIHFTYKTFNEQGEQINKASTTLVFVSAESQRPMAPPEDIATRLFPAYNN
;
A
#
# COMPACT_ATOMS: atom_id res chain seq x y z
N ASN A 1 -11.69 -7.99 8.62
CA ASN A 1 -10.94 -6.78 8.94
C ASN A 1 -10.31 -6.20 7.68
N PHE A 2 -10.82 -5.06 7.24
CA PHE A 2 -10.37 -4.44 6.00
C PHE A 2 -8.92 -3.97 6.06
N ALA A 3 -8.42 -3.57 7.22
CA ALA A 3 -7.02 -3.18 7.36
C ALA A 3 -6.09 -4.33 6.94
N ALA A 4 -6.43 -5.57 7.33
CA ALA A 4 -5.66 -6.74 6.94
C ALA A 4 -5.77 -7.02 5.44
N TYR A 5 -6.93 -6.85 4.85
CA TYR A 5 -7.12 -7.01 3.40
C TYR A 5 -6.29 -6.00 2.62
N PHE A 6 -6.25 -4.75 3.07
CA PHE A 6 -5.46 -3.71 2.42
C PHE A 6 -3.96 -3.97 2.58
N GLU A 7 -3.54 -4.55 3.70
CA GLU A 7 -2.14 -4.95 3.86
C GLU A 7 -1.74 -5.99 2.82
N VAL A 8 -2.57 -7.03 2.63
CA VAL A 8 -2.32 -8.04 1.61
C VAL A 8 -2.28 -7.41 0.21
N ALA A 9 -3.25 -6.53 -0.08
CA ALA A 9 -3.32 -5.85 -1.37
C ALA A 9 -2.08 -5.01 -1.63
N ARG A 10 -1.59 -4.32 -0.61
CA ARG A 10 -0.39 -3.50 -0.69
C ARG A 10 0.86 -4.34 -0.96
N VAL A 11 0.99 -5.46 -0.23
CA VAL A 11 2.11 -6.39 -0.42
C VAL A 11 2.12 -6.91 -1.86
N GLU A 12 0.96 -7.29 -2.38
CA GLU A 12 0.84 -7.80 -3.75
C GLU A 12 1.15 -6.72 -4.79
N ALA A 13 0.69 -5.48 -4.56
CA ALA A 13 0.97 -4.37 -5.46
C ALA A 13 2.47 -4.10 -5.55
N LEU A 14 3.16 -4.08 -4.41
CA LEU A 14 4.61 -3.88 -4.38
C LEU A 14 5.33 -5.04 -5.04
N ARG A 15 4.91 -6.27 -4.77
CA ARG A 15 5.51 -7.46 -5.36
C ARG A 15 5.42 -7.42 -6.88
N SER A 16 4.30 -6.97 -7.41
CA SER A 16 4.11 -6.89 -8.88
C SER A 16 5.10 -5.92 -9.53
N LEU A 17 5.65 -4.99 -8.76
CA LEU A 17 6.66 -4.04 -9.21
C LEU A 17 8.08 -4.49 -8.85
N GLY A 18 8.23 -5.70 -8.35
CA GLY A 18 9.54 -6.25 -7.99
C GLY A 18 10.05 -5.79 -6.62
N VAL A 19 9.16 -5.32 -5.76
CA VAL A 19 9.52 -4.85 -4.42
C VAL A 19 8.89 -5.78 -3.39
N SER A 20 9.70 -6.37 -2.51
CA SER A 20 9.21 -7.18 -1.42
C SER A 20 9.65 -6.61 -0.08
N TYR A 21 8.85 -6.85 0.95
CA TYR A 21 9.18 -6.41 2.31
C TYR A 21 10.46 -7.10 2.81
N LYS A 22 10.66 -8.36 2.39
CA LYS A 22 11.88 -9.08 2.76
C LYS A 22 13.12 -8.39 2.19
N ASP A 23 13.08 -7.99 0.93
CA ASP A 23 14.19 -7.30 0.30
C ASP A 23 14.47 -5.96 1.00
N LEU A 24 13.41 -5.26 1.38
CA LEU A 24 13.55 -4.02 2.14
C LEU A 24 14.21 -4.28 3.49
N GLU A 25 13.75 -5.29 4.22
CA GLU A 25 14.35 -5.67 5.50
C GLU A 25 15.83 -6.02 5.35
N ASP A 26 16.18 -6.79 4.32
CA ASP A 26 17.56 -7.17 4.05
C ASP A 26 18.44 -5.93 3.83
N ASP A 27 17.87 -4.87 3.27
CA ASP A 27 18.55 -3.60 3.05
C ASP A 27 18.49 -2.66 4.28
N GLY A 28 17.91 -3.13 5.38
CA GLY A 28 17.80 -2.34 6.60
C GLY A 28 16.71 -1.27 6.55
N VAL A 29 15.67 -1.50 5.77
CA VAL A 29 14.56 -0.56 5.59
C VAL A 29 13.27 -1.19 6.10
N ILE A 30 12.53 -0.45 6.92
CA ILE A 30 11.19 -0.85 7.35
C ILE A 30 10.18 0.14 6.79
N LEU A 31 8.91 -0.29 6.69
CA LEU A 31 7.88 0.51 6.02
C LEU A 31 6.60 0.52 6.88
N PRO A 32 6.63 1.22 8.02
CA PRO A 32 5.46 1.29 8.89
C PRO A 32 4.35 2.15 8.33
N VAL A 33 3.13 1.85 8.74
CA VAL A 33 1.94 2.64 8.39
C VAL A 33 1.91 3.88 9.29
N LEU A 34 1.89 5.04 8.66
CA LEU A 34 1.82 6.31 9.37
C LEU A 34 0.38 6.72 9.63
N ASP A 35 -0.51 6.53 8.65
CA ASP A 35 -1.93 6.75 8.85
C ASP A 35 -2.75 5.82 7.96
N TYR A 36 -4.03 5.68 8.31
CA TYR A 36 -4.96 4.81 7.62
C TYR A 36 -6.36 5.44 7.74
N GLU A 37 -7.04 5.59 6.61
CA GLU A 37 -8.40 6.08 6.56
C GLU A 37 -9.25 5.15 5.70
N ILE A 38 -10.51 4.98 6.08
CA ILE A 38 -11.46 4.22 5.30
C ILE A 38 -12.82 4.90 5.35
N LYS A 39 -13.47 4.97 4.19
CA LYS A 39 -14.84 5.49 4.06
C LYS A 39 -15.71 4.39 3.47
N TYR A 40 -16.76 4.03 4.20
CA TYR A 40 -17.69 2.98 3.78
C TYR A 40 -18.86 3.60 3.03
N PHE A 41 -19.24 2.98 1.92
CA PHE A 41 -20.41 3.36 1.12
C PHE A 41 -21.51 2.33 1.25
N LYS A 42 -21.14 1.05 1.36
CA LYS A 42 -22.08 -0.07 1.46
C LYS A 42 -21.48 -1.13 2.38
N PRO A 43 -22.32 -1.95 3.03
CA PRO A 43 -21.78 -3.03 3.86
C PRO A 43 -21.20 -4.15 3.00
N ALA A 44 -20.22 -4.86 3.55
CA ALA A 44 -19.75 -6.13 3.01
C ALA A 44 -20.48 -7.25 3.75
N TYR A 45 -20.91 -8.27 3.01
CA TYR A 45 -21.64 -9.39 3.60
C TYR A 45 -20.73 -10.59 3.76
N TYR A 46 -21.07 -11.44 4.72
CA TYR A 46 -20.35 -12.68 4.98
C TYR A 46 -20.31 -13.55 3.72
N ASP A 47 -19.17 -14.16 3.46
CA ASP A 47 -18.93 -15.01 2.27
C ASP A 47 -18.99 -14.29 0.92
N GLU A 48 -19.09 -12.99 0.92
CA GLU A 48 -19.05 -12.22 -0.31
C GLU A 48 -17.64 -12.13 -0.84
N LYS A 49 -17.43 -12.37 -2.14
CA LYS A 49 -16.15 -12.18 -2.78
C LYS A 49 -15.93 -10.70 -3.05
N LEU A 50 -14.78 -10.21 -2.65
CA LEU A 50 -14.44 -8.80 -2.80
C LEU A 50 -13.23 -8.66 -3.72
N ARG A 51 -13.21 -7.58 -4.49
CA ARG A 51 -12.08 -7.22 -5.34
C ARG A 51 -11.53 -5.90 -4.85
N ILE A 52 -10.22 -5.84 -4.63
CA ILE A 52 -9.56 -4.62 -4.17
C ILE A 52 -8.63 -4.12 -5.27
N GLU A 53 -8.85 -2.88 -5.69
CA GLU A 53 -7.94 -2.20 -6.61
C GLU A 53 -7.02 -1.31 -5.80
N THR A 54 -5.72 -1.46 -6.01
CA THR A 54 -4.69 -0.74 -5.26
C THR A 54 -3.92 0.17 -6.20
N VAL A 55 -3.77 1.43 -5.81
CA VAL A 55 -3.03 2.42 -6.59
C VAL A 55 -1.98 3.06 -5.69
N ILE A 56 -0.77 3.20 -6.20
CA ILE A 56 0.26 4.01 -5.56
C ILE A 56 0.08 5.43 -6.09
N ASP A 57 -0.44 6.32 -5.23
CA ASP A 57 -0.77 7.69 -5.63
C ASP A 57 0.45 8.59 -5.72
N SER A 58 1.37 8.43 -4.78
CA SER A 58 2.51 9.32 -4.71
C SER A 58 3.67 8.72 -3.94
N LEU A 59 4.85 9.19 -4.26
CA LEU A 59 6.07 8.90 -3.52
C LEU A 59 6.77 10.25 -3.36
N SER A 60 6.83 10.75 -2.14
CA SER A 60 7.38 12.07 -1.84
C SER A 60 8.29 12.01 -0.63
N GLY A 61 9.59 12.24 -0.83
CA GLY A 61 10.57 12.10 0.24
C GLY A 61 10.57 10.69 0.79
N ALA A 62 10.30 10.55 2.09
CA ALA A 62 10.25 9.25 2.76
C ALA A 62 8.86 8.60 2.74
N ARG A 63 7.85 9.27 2.18
CA ARG A 63 6.46 8.81 2.27
C ARG A 63 5.96 8.21 0.97
N ILE A 64 5.21 7.11 1.08
CA ILE A 64 4.52 6.48 -0.03
C ILE A 64 3.05 6.39 0.33
N HIS A 65 2.18 6.80 -0.60
CA HIS A 65 0.74 6.85 -0.39
C HIS A 65 0.02 5.89 -1.29
N PHE A 66 -0.88 5.08 -0.70
CA PHE A 66 -1.69 4.11 -1.42
C PHE A 66 -3.16 4.46 -1.30
N THR A 67 -3.91 4.22 -2.37
CA THR A 67 -5.37 4.28 -2.36
C THR A 67 -5.92 2.91 -2.74
N TYR A 68 -6.98 2.49 -2.07
CA TYR A 68 -7.65 1.22 -2.30
C TYR A 68 -9.12 1.45 -2.57
N LYS A 69 -9.67 0.71 -3.53
CA LYS A 69 -11.11 0.69 -3.79
C LYS A 69 -11.56 -0.76 -3.71
N THR A 70 -12.61 -1.02 -2.94
CA THR A 70 -13.14 -2.36 -2.77
C THR A 70 -14.49 -2.47 -3.47
N PHE A 71 -14.65 -3.53 -4.26
CA PHE A 71 -15.86 -3.79 -5.03
C PHE A 71 -16.44 -5.14 -4.64
N ASN A 72 -17.76 -5.24 -4.61
CA ASN A 72 -18.46 -6.51 -4.35
C ASN A 72 -18.64 -7.30 -5.65
N GLU A 73 -19.30 -8.45 -5.55
CA GLU A 73 -19.51 -9.34 -6.71
C GLU A 73 -20.37 -8.69 -7.79
N GLN A 74 -21.21 -7.73 -7.43
CA GLN A 74 -22.05 -6.99 -8.37
C GLN A 74 -21.32 -5.81 -9.03
N GLY A 75 -20.05 -5.60 -8.68
CA GLY A 75 -19.28 -4.50 -9.22
C GLY A 75 -19.50 -3.16 -8.54
N GLU A 76 -20.24 -3.15 -7.42
CA GLU A 76 -20.48 -1.93 -6.67
C GLU A 76 -19.31 -1.61 -5.76
N GLN A 77 -18.94 -0.34 -5.69
CA GLN A 77 -17.88 0.09 -4.79
C GLN A 77 -18.44 0.16 -3.37
N ILE A 78 -17.88 -0.62 -2.47
CA ILE A 78 -18.35 -0.69 -1.08
C ILE A 78 -17.54 0.18 -0.13
N ASN A 79 -16.28 0.45 -0.44
CA ASN A 79 -15.50 1.39 0.35
C ASN A 79 -14.34 1.95 -0.47
N LYS A 80 -13.72 2.98 0.11
CA LYS A 80 -12.49 3.56 -0.39
C LYS A 80 -11.59 3.79 0.82
N ALA A 81 -10.31 3.47 0.68
CA ALA A 81 -9.36 3.63 1.78
C ALA A 81 -8.06 4.23 1.28
N SER A 82 -7.28 4.76 2.21
CA SER A 82 -5.93 5.22 1.91
C SER A 82 -5.01 4.92 3.08
N THR A 83 -3.74 4.70 2.76
CA THR A 83 -2.69 4.58 3.76
C THR A 83 -1.50 5.39 3.31
N THR A 84 -0.81 5.97 4.29
CA THR A 84 0.49 6.57 4.08
C THR A 84 1.49 5.76 4.87
N LEU A 85 2.53 5.27 4.20
CA LEU A 85 3.62 4.56 4.83
C LEU A 85 4.87 5.43 4.73
N VAL A 86 5.84 5.15 5.60
CA VAL A 86 7.09 5.90 5.60
C VAL A 86 8.25 4.94 5.57
N PHE A 87 9.23 5.21 4.69
CA PHE A 87 10.48 4.46 4.67
C PHE A 87 11.32 4.91 5.86
N VAL A 88 11.73 3.95 6.67
CA VAL A 88 12.47 4.21 7.92
C VAL A 88 13.70 3.31 7.94
N SER A 89 14.83 3.89 8.33
CA SER A 89 16.04 3.11 8.56
C SER A 89 15.88 2.26 9.81
N ALA A 90 16.06 0.95 9.71
CA ALA A 90 15.98 0.05 10.86
C ALA A 90 17.06 0.39 11.89
N GLU A 91 18.22 0.83 11.42
CA GLU A 91 19.34 1.18 12.30
C GLU A 91 19.10 2.46 13.07
N SER A 92 18.80 3.57 12.37
CA SER A 92 18.64 4.88 13.01
C SER A 92 17.24 5.14 13.52
N GLN A 93 16.25 4.36 13.07
CA GLN A 93 14.82 4.57 13.39
C GLN A 93 14.31 5.93 12.88
N ARG A 94 14.94 6.47 11.84
CA ARG A 94 14.56 7.76 11.26
C ARG A 94 14.04 7.58 9.85
N PRO A 95 13.14 8.45 9.41
CA PRO A 95 12.67 8.45 8.03
C PRO A 95 13.85 8.61 7.05
N MET A 96 13.74 7.94 5.91
CA MET A 96 14.76 8.00 4.87
C MET A 96 14.08 7.98 3.51
N ALA A 97 14.74 8.52 2.50
CA ALA A 97 14.27 8.36 1.14
C ALA A 97 14.38 6.86 0.77
N PRO A 98 13.49 6.33 -0.08
CA PRO A 98 13.61 4.94 -0.51
C PRO A 98 14.93 4.72 -1.24
N PRO A 99 15.52 3.51 -1.15
CA PRO A 99 16.70 3.20 -1.95
C PRO A 99 16.42 3.47 -3.43
N GLU A 100 17.43 3.90 -4.17
CA GLU A 100 17.26 4.33 -5.57
C GLU A 100 16.66 3.24 -6.45
N ASP A 101 17.08 2.01 -6.29
CA ASP A 101 16.55 0.90 -7.07
C ASP A 101 15.07 0.64 -6.76
N ILE A 102 14.66 0.82 -5.52
CA ILE A 102 13.26 0.69 -5.11
C ILE A 102 12.43 1.83 -5.73
N ALA A 103 12.91 3.06 -5.61
CA ALA A 103 12.23 4.22 -6.19
C ALA A 103 12.03 4.05 -7.70
N THR A 104 13.04 3.53 -8.39
CA THR A 104 12.98 3.29 -9.83
C THR A 104 11.90 2.26 -10.17
N ARG A 105 11.78 1.20 -9.38
CA ARG A 105 10.75 0.17 -9.61
C ARG A 105 9.35 0.69 -9.33
N LEU A 106 9.20 1.61 -8.40
CA LEU A 106 7.90 2.19 -8.06
C LEU A 106 7.47 3.27 -9.04
N PHE A 107 8.42 3.92 -9.70
CA PHE A 107 8.20 5.05 -10.60
C PHE A 107 7.09 4.82 -11.64
N PRO A 108 7.05 3.68 -12.36
CA PRO A 108 5.98 3.49 -13.36
C PRO A 108 4.58 3.49 -12.79
N ALA A 109 4.41 3.08 -11.53
CA ALA A 109 3.09 2.98 -10.91
C ALA A 109 2.56 4.35 -10.47
N TYR A 110 3.38 5.13 -9.76
CA TYR A 110 2.89 6.39 -9.20
C TYR A 110 3.02 7.58 -10.15
N ASN A 111 3.69 7.40 -11.26
CA ASN A 111 3.92 8.45 -12.25
C ASN A 111 3.06 8.29 -13.49
N ASN A 112 2.10 7.41 -13.45
CA ASN A 112 1.17 7.20 -14.56
C ASN A 112 0.00 8.17 -14.50
#